data_a909aa0107b88b57adfc855f9ac42258
#
_entry.id   a909aa0107b88b57adfc855f9ac42258
#
_cell.length_a   1.000
_cell.length_b   1.000
_cell.length_c   1.000
_cell.angle_alpha   90.00
_cell.angle_beta   90.00
_cell.angle_gamma   90.00
#
_symmetry.space_group_name_H-M   'P 1'
#
loop_
_entity.id
_entity.type
_entity.pdbx_description
1 polymer ?
#
loop_
_entity_poly.entity_id
_entity_poly.type
_entity_poly.pdbx_seq_one_letter_code
_entity_poly.pdbx_strand_id
1 'polypeptide(L)'
;VLLTISIYAIHAYLEISNFSLVPLVYTTPIELGGLGLSPEHMATCLAAFGIMTGILPFFFFHRIVRYLGLRRALLTFMSGLVPAFLFFPINGTRAQRAGVDVVTWILLLVHLFMMVGINMTYGTLGPSLSPVMLSERS
;
A
#
# COMPACT_ATOMS: atom_id res chain seq x y z
N VAL A 1 3.96 24.23 6.30
CA VAL A 1 4.64 23.77 5.08
C VAL A 1 5.65 22.68 5.41
N LEU A 2 6.68 22.94 6.24
CA LEU A 2 7.72 21.96 6.57
C LEU A 2 7.16 20.65 7.15
N LEU A 3 6.19 20.72 8.06
CA LEU A 3 5.55 19.54 8.64
C LEU A 3 4.86 18.67 7.57
N THR A 4 4.14 19.30 6.63
CA THR A 4 3.45 18.59 5.56
C THR A 4 4.44 17.92 4.61
N ILE A 5 5.53 18.59 4.27
CA ILE A 5 6.59 18.04 3.42
C ILE A 5 7.28 16.86 4.13
N SER A 6 7.56 16.98 5.44
CA SER A 6 8.17 15.89 6.22
C SER A 6 7.27 14.66 6.28
N ILE A 7 5.96 14.84 6.51
CA ILE A 7 4.99 13.75 6.52
C ILE A 7 4.95 13.06 5.15
N TYR A 8 4.94 13.85 4.08
CA TYR A 8 4.96 13.32 2.72
C TYR A 8 6.23 12.51 2.43
N ALA A 9 7.40 13.03 2.82
CA ALA A 9 8.68 12.35 2.60
C ALA A 9 8.75 11.02 3.37
N ILE A 10 8.32 11.01 4.64
CA ILE A 10 8.28 9.79 5.45
C ILE A 10 7.29 8.78 4.85
N HIS A 11 6.11 9.23 4.44
CA HIS A 11 5.12 8.36 3.81
C HIS A 11 5.64 7.73 2.52
N ALA A 12 6.23 8.54 1.63
CA ALA A 12 6.83 8.07 0.39
C ALA A 12 7.95 7.06 0.64
N TYR A 13 8.81 7.31 1.63
CA TYR A 13 9.87 6.39 2.02
C TYR A 13 9.32 5.04 2.50
N LEU A 14 8.31 5.05 3.38
CA LEU A 14 7.68 3.84 3.90
C LEU A 14 6.96 3.06 2.79
N GLU A 15 6.31 3.74 1.88
CA GLU A 15 5.62 3.11 0.75
C GLU A 15 6.60 2.45 -0.22
N ILE A 16 7.66 3.15 -0.61
CA ILE A 16 8.72 2.58 -1.46
C ILE A 16 9.37 1.37 -0.78
N SER A 17 9.61 1.46 0.52
CA SER A 17 10.17 0.34 1.30
C SER A 17 9.21 -0.85 1.29
N ASN A 18 7.92 -0.63 1.52
CA ASN A 18 6.90 -1.68 1.47
C ASN A 18 6.83 -2.31 0.08
N PHE A 19 6.79 -1.50 -0.97
CA PHE A 19 6.75 -1.96 -2.35
C PHE A 19 7.98 -2.79 -2.75
N SER A 20 9.16 -2.42 -2.24
CA SER A 20 10.40 -3.16 -2.46
C SER A 20 10.43 -4.49 -1.70
N LEU A 21 9.82 -4.55 -0.52
CA LEU A 21 9.73 -5.77 0.28
C LEU A 21 8.78 -6.81 -0.31
N VAL A 22 7.75 -6.39 -1.03
CA VAL A 22 6.76 -7.31 -1.63
C VAL A 22 7.43 -8.38 -2.50
N PRO A 23 8.19 -8.05 -3.56
CA PRO A 23 8.83 -9.06 -4.38
C PRO A 23 9.87 -9.86 -3.59
N LEU A 24 10.60 -9.20 -2.69
CA LEU A 24 11.63 -9.87 -1.91
C LEU A 24 11.04 -10.95 -1.00
N VAL A 25 10.05 -10.61 -0.19
CA VAL A 25 9.44 -11.55 0.76
C VAL A 25 8.64 -12.65 0.05
N TYR A 26 7.95 -12.32 -1.02
CA TYR A 26 7.12 -13.29 -1.72
C TYR A 26 7.91 -14.31 -2.54
N THR A 27 9.09 -13.94 -3.04
CA THR A 27 10.00 -14.86 -3.75
C THR A 27 10.96 -15.59 -2.81
N THR A 28 11.15 -15.10 -1.58
CA THR A 28 12.01 -15.76 -0.60
C THR A 28 11.45 -17.16 -0.26
N PRO A 29 12.32 -18.19 -0.13
CA PRO A 29 11.90 -19.54 0.25
C PRO A 29 11.12 -19.57 1.56
N ILE A 30 10.16 -20.49 1.67
CA ILE A 30 9.28 -20.65 2.84
C ILE A 30 10.10 -20.90 4.11
N GLU A 31 11.20 -21.63 4.00
CA GLU A 31 12.11 -21.94 5.12
C GLU A 31 12.72 -20.67 5.75
N LEU A 32 12.89 -19.63 4.95
CA LEU A 32 13.44 -18.34 5.38
C LEU A 32 12.35 -17.30 5.73
N GLY A 33 11.09 -17.73 5.80
CA GLY A 33 9.97 -16.87 6.18
C GLY A 33 9.27 -16.17 5.02
N GLY A 34 9.62 -16.52 3.77
CA GLY A 34 8.94 -16.03 2.57
C GLY A 34 7.76 -16.92 2.15
N LEU A 35 7.19 -16.65 0.98
CA LEU A 35 6.13 -17.46 0.38
C LEU A 35 6.63 -18.44 -0.68
N GLY A 36 7.87 -18.32 -1.14
CA GLY A 36 8.45 -19.20 -2.16
C GLY A 36 7.71 -19.17 -3.50
N LEU A 37 7.08 -18.05 -3.84
CA LEU A 37 6.33 -17.93 -5.10
C LEU A 37 7.27 -17.94 -6.30
N SER A 38 6.87 -18.65 -7.36
CA SER A 38 7.61 -18.62 -8.62
C SER A 38 7.56 -17.21 -9.24
N PRO A 39 8.56 -16.83 -10.05
CA PRO A 39 8.58 -15.53 -10.74
C PRO A 39 7.33 -15.26 -11.57
N GLU A 40 6.71 -16.28 -12.13
CA GLU A 40 5.46 -16.16 -12.92
C GLU A 40 4.29 -15.76 -12.05
N HIS A 41 4.11 -16.40 -10.91
CA HIS A 41 3.06 -16.03 -9.94
C HIS A 41 3.29 -14.64 -9.38
N MET A 42 4.55 -14.27 -9.12
CA MET A 42 4.90 -12.94 -8.66
C MET A 42 4.58 -11.87 -9.72
N ALA A 43 4.93 -12.13 -10.98
CA ALA A 43 4.61 -11.24 -12.09
C ALA A 43 3.09 -11.04 -12.24
N THR A 44 2.31 -12.11 -12.09
CA THR A 44 0.84 -12.03 -12.13
C THR A 44 0.28 -11.20 -10.99
N CYS A 45 0.81 -11.35 -9.77
CA CYS A 45 0.40 -10.54 -8.61
C CYS A 45 0.71 -9.06 -8.83
N LEU A 46 1.91 -8.73 -9.33
CA LEU A 46 2.30 -7.34 -9.62
C LEU A 46 1.48 -6.74 -10.76
N ALA A 47 1.15 -7.51 -11.80
CA ALA A 47 0.27 -7.07 -12.88
C ALA A 47 -1.14 -6.78 -12.36
N ALA A 48 -1.72 -7.67 -11.56
CA ALA A 48 -3.01 -7.47 -10.91
C ALA A 48 -3.00 -6.22 -10.02
N PHE A 49 -1.94 -6.03 -9.21
CA PHE A 49 -1.74 -4.84 -8.40
C PHE A 49 -1.68 -3.57 -9.25
N GLY A 50 -0.92 -3.57 -10.35
CA GLY A 50 -0.83 -2.44 -11.28
C GLY A 50 -2.19 -2.05 -11.87
N ILE A 51 -2.99 -3.03 -12.31
CA ILE A 51 -4.34 -2.81 -12.81
C ILE A 51 -5.25 -2.23 -11.71
N MET A 52 -5.21 -2.81 -10.51
CA MET A 52 -6.00 -2.34 -9.38
C MET A 52 -5.63 -0.92 -8.98
N THR A 53 -4.33 -0.59 -8.95
CA THR A 53 -3.83 0.75 -8.62
C THR A 53 -4.21 1.79 -9.66
N GLY A 54 -4.33 1.40 -10.93
CA GLY A 54 -4.79 2.30 -11.99
C GLY A 54 -6.29 2.56 -11.96
N ILE A 55 -7.09 1.53 -11.72
CA ILE A 55 -8.56 1.59 -11.85
C ILE A 55 -9.25 2.02 -10.54
N LEU A 56 -8.92 1.38 -9.42
CA LEU A 56 -9.64 1.60 -8.16
C LEU A 56 -9.59 3.04 -7.64
N PRO A 57 -8.45 3.75 -7.66
CA PRO A 57 -8.40 5.14 -7.23
C PRO A 57 -9.34 6.03 -8.05
N PHE A 58 -9.44 5.80 -9.35
CA PHE A 58 -10.30 6.59 -10.22
C PHE A 58 -11.79 6.55 -9.80
N PHE A 59 -12.28 5.37 -9.43
CA PHE A 59 -13.68 5.21 -9.04
C PHE A 59 -13.95 5.51 -7.56
N PHE A 60 -13.03 5.13 -6.68
CA PHE A 60 -13.28 5.14 -5.24
C PHE A 60 -12.71 6.37 -4.53
N PHE A 61 -11.62 6.97 -5.03
CA PHE A 61 -10.95 8.09 -4.39
C PHE A 61 -11.91 9.26 -4.14
N HIS A 62 -12.57 9.74 -5.19
CA HIS A 62 -13.49 10.87 -5.08
C HIS A 62 -14.64 10.58 -4.11
N ARG A 63 -15.16 9.36 -4.13
CA ARG A 63 -16.25 8.94 -3.25
C ARG A 63 -15.81 8.88 -1.79
N ILE A 64 -14.64 8.33 -1.51
CA ILE A 64 -14.09 8.23 -0.15
C ILE A 64 -13.79 9.62 0.42
N VAL A 65 -13.13 10.49 -0.34
CA VAL A 65 -12.80 11.85 0.08
C VAL A 65 -14.06 12.68 0.32
N ARG A 66 -15.10 12.48 -0.49
CA ARG A 66 -16.40 13.16 -0.31
C ARG A 66 -17.12 12.76 0.99
N TYR A 67 -17.03 11.48 1.39
CA TYR A 67 -17.67 10.99 2.61
C TYR A 67 -16.89 11.28 3.89
N LEU A 68 -15.57 11.04 3.88
CA LEU A 68 -14.72 11.16 5.06
C LEU A 68 -14.15 12.58 5.25
N GLY A 69 -14.09 13.37 4.17
CA GLY A 69 -13.32 14.60 4.13
C GLY A 69 -11.83 14.33 3.94
N LEU A 70 -11.12 15.31 3.39
CA LEU A 70 -9.72 15.19 2.98
C LEU A 70 -8.79 14.75 4.13
N ARG A 71 -8.93 15.38 5.30
CA ARG A 71 -8.06 15.11 6.47
C ARG A 71 -8.26 13.69 7.03
N ARG A 72 -9.51 13.25 7.15
CA ARG A 72 -9.82 11.90 7.67
C ARG A 72 -9.42 10.83 6.68
N ALA A 73 -9.64 11.06 5.38
CA ALA A 73 -9.20 10.17 4.32
C ALA A 73 -7.69 9.97 4.36
N LEU A 74 -6.91 11.07 4.48
CA LEU A 74 -5.46 11.02 4.63
C LEU A 74 -5.04 10.15 5.81
N LEU A 75 -5.59 10.41 7.00
CA LEU A 75 -5.25 9.64 8.21
C LEU A 75 -5.61 8.16 8.08
N THR A 76 -6.76 7.84 7.46
CA THR A 76 -7.20 6.47 7.23
C THR A 76 -6.23 5.74 6.28
N PHE A 77 -5.84 6.38 5.18
CA PHE A 77 -4.91 5.77 4.23
C PHE A 77 -3.51 5.60 4.82
N MET A 78 -3.01 6.60 5.56
CA MET A 78 -1.72 6.50 6.24
C MET A 78 -1.71 5.42 7.33
N SER A 79 -2.80 5.26 8.08
CA SER A 79 -2.89 4.20 9.10
C SER A 79 -2.86 2.80 8.51
N GLY A 80 -3.23 2.65 7.24
CA GLY A 80 -3.15 1.40 6.49
C GLY A 80 -1.72 0.85 6.32
N LEU A 81 -0.68 1.70 6.44
CA LEU A 81 0.71 1.25 6.38
C LEU A 81 1.06 0.28 7.52
N VAL A 82 0.58 0.53 8.74
CA VAL A 82 0.89 -0.32 9.90
C VAL A 82 0.45 -1.77 9.67
N PRO A 83 -0.83 -2.04 9.36
CA PRO A 83 -1.24 -3.41 9.07
C PRO A 83 -0.58 -3.96 7.80
N ALA A 84 -0.28 -3.14 6.77
CA ALA A 84 0.41 -3.62 5.58
C ALA A 84 1.77 -4.23 5.91
N PHE A 85 2.57 -3.60 6.77
CA PHE A 85 3.84 -4.18 7.24
C PHE A 85 3.64 -5.45 8.09
N LEU A 86 2.55 -5.54 8.87
CA LEU A 86 2.25 -6.73 9.66
C LEU A 86 1.83 -7.93 8.80
N PHE A 87 1.33 -7.72 7.59
CA PHE A 87 0.99 -8.81 6.69
C PHE A 87 2.18 -9.64 6.24
N PHE A 88 3.39 -9.05 6.18
CA PHE A 88 4.60 -9.81 5.80
C PHE A 88 4.89 -10.96 6.78
N PRO A 89 5.07 -10.73 8.09
CA PRO A 89 5.31 -11.83 9.03
C PRO A 89 4.10 -12.76 9.17
N ILE A 90 2.88 -12.26 9.05
CA ILE A 90 1.66 -13.08 9.11
C ILE A 90 1.64 -14.07 7.94
N ASN A 91 1.87 -13.60 6.73
CA ASN A 91 1.92 -14.46 5.54
C ASN A 91 3.09 -15.45 5.60
N GLY A 92 4.27 -15.01 6.03
CA GLY A 92 5.45 -15.87 6.17
C GLY A 92 5.25 -16.99 7.19
N THR A 93 4.78 -16.66 8.39
CA THR A 93 4.52 -17.67 9.44
C THR A 93 3.43 -18.65 9.06
N ARG A 94 2.40 -18.19 8.32
CA ARG A 94 1.35 -19.07 7.84
C ARG A 94 1.86 -20.01 6.75
N ALA A 95 2.63 -19.52 5.80
CA ALA A 95 3.23 -20.31 4.75
C ALA A 95 4.16 -21.40 5.31
N GLN A 96 4.90 -21.09 6.39
CA GLN A 96 5.74 -22.07 7.09
C GLN A 96 4.93 -23.19 7.76
N ARG A 97 3.72 -22.90 8.27
CA ARG A 97 2.90 -23.86 9.01
C ARG A 97 2.01 -24.72 8.12
N ALA A 98 1.43 -24.15 7.09
CA ALA A 98 0.40 -24.78 6.28
C ALA A 98 0.76 -24.85 4.78
N GLY A 99 1.90 -24.31 4.38
CA GLY A 99 2.25 -24.15 2.96
C GLY A 99 1.48 -23.01 2.30
N VAL A 100 1.58 -22.92 0.99
CA VAL A 100 0.87 -21.90 0.19
C VAL A 100 -0.53 -22.40 -0.14
N ASP A 101 -1.46 -22.16 0.77
CA ASP A 101 -2.87 -22.51 0.66
C ASP A 101 -3.73 -21.39 0.09
N VAL A 102 -5.01 -21.70 -0.18
CA VAL A 102 -6.02 -20.71 -0.59
C VAL A 102 -6.10 -19.53 0.38
N VAL A 103 -5.93 -19.78 1.66
CA VAL A 103 -5.93 -18.72 2.69
C VAL A 103 -4.72 -17.79 2.53
N THR A 104 -3.55 -18.32 2.19
CA THR A 104 -2.36 -17.52 1.90
C THR A 104 -2.59 -16.61 0.69
N TRP A 105 -3.25 -17.11 -0.36
CA TRP A 105 -3.64 -16.32 -1.52
C TRP A 105 -4.65 -15.22 -1.18
N ILE A 106 -5.63 -15.51 -0.34
CA ILE A 106 -6.60 -14.51 0.13
C ILE A 106 -5.89 -13.41 0.93
N LEU A 107 -5.00 -13.76 1.85
CA LEU A 107 -4.21 -12.80 2.62
C LEU A 107 -3.30 -11.95 1.74
N LEU A 108 -2.72 -12.54 0.70
CA LEU A 108 -1.92 -11.82 -0.29
C LEU A 108 -2.78 -10.81 -1.06
N LEU A 109 -3.96 -11.22 -1.53
CA LEU A 109 -4.87 -10.31 -2.22
C LEU A 109 -5.35 -9.18 -1.31
N VAL A 110 -5.68 -9.47 -0.05
CA VAL A 110 -6.03 -8.44 0.94
C VAL A 110 -4.87 -7.47 1.15
N HIS A 111 -3.64 -7.97 1.27
CA HIS A 111 -2.45 -7.13 1.40
C HIS A 111 -2.27 -6.20 0.18
N LEU A 112 -2.37 -6.74 -1.03
CA LEU A 112 -2.30 -5.95 -2.27
C LEU A 112 -3.42 -4.90 -2.35
N PHE A 113 -4.63 -5.26 -1.95
CA PHE A 113 -5.75 -4.33 -1.89
C PHE A 113 -5.52 -3.18 -0.89
N MET A 114 -4.94 -3.48 0.28
CA MET A 114 -4.54 -2.45 1.25
C MET A 114 -3.47 -1.51 0.68
N MET A 115 -2.50 -2.04 -0.08
CA MET A 115 -1.48 -1.21 -0.73
C MET A 115 -2.09 -0.24 -1.76
N VAL A 116 -3.15 -0.65 -2.47
CA VAL A 116 -3.89 0.26 -3.36
C VAL A 116 -4.51 1.42 -2.56
N GLY A 117 -5.08 1.14 -1.39
CA GLY A 117 -5.61 2.17 -0.48
C GLY A 117 -4.53 3.17 -0.04
N ILE A 118 -3.33 2.67 0.30
CA ILE A 118 -2.18 3.50 0.69
C ILE A 118 -1.77 4.44 -0.45
N ASN A 119 -1.74 3.94 -1.69
CA ASN A 119 -1.46 4.74 -2.89
C ASN A 119 -2.45 5.91 -3.08
N MET A 120 -3.69 5.78 -2.60
CA MET A 120 -4.67 6.88 -2.64
C MET A 120 -4.27 8.09 -1.77
N THR A 121 -3.31 7.94 -0.85
CA THR A 121 -2.77 9.03 -0.03
C THR A 121 -2.22 10.16 -0.88
N TYR A 122 -1.55 9.86 -1.98
CA TYR A 122 -0.99 10.88 -2.88
C TYR A 122 -2.06 11.77 -3.51
N GLY A 123 -3.22 11.19 -3.83
CA GLY A 123 -4.36 11.95 -4.32
C GLY A 123 -4.94 12.94 -3.29
N THR A 124 -4.81 12.65 -1.99
CA THR A 124 -5.27 13.55 -0.93
C THR A 124 -4.27 14.66 -0.62
N LEU A 125 -2.98 14.41 -0.84
CA LEU A 125 -1.91 15.37 -0.53
C LEU A 125 -1.81 16.50 -1.55
N GLY A 126 -2.03 16.22 -2.84
CA GLY A 126 -1.98 17.22 -3.90
C GLY A 126 -2.89 18.42 -3.64
N PRO A 127 -4.20 18.24 -3.43
CA PRO A 127 -5.12 19.34 -3.10
C PRO A 127 -4.84 20.06 -1.78
N SER A 128 -4.21 19.39 -0.80
CA SER A 128 -3.89 20.00 0.49
C SER A 128 -2.66 20.92 0.42
N LEU A 129 -1.80 20.73 -0.56
CA LEU A 129 -0.60 21.56 -0.75
C LEU A 129 -0.89 22.83 -1.57
N SER A 130 -1.86 22.80 -2.47
CA SER A 130 -2.14 23.93 -3.37
C SER A 130 -2.50 25.23 -2.66
N PRO A 131 -3.38 25.30 -1.64
CA PRO A 131 -3.68 26.55 -0.95
C PRO A 131 -2.49 27.09 -0.15
N VAL A 132 -1.61 26.23 0.34
CA VAL A 132 -0.41 26.62 1.09
C VAL A 132 0.61 27.27 0.17
N MET A 133 0.82 26.75 -1.03
CA MET A 133 1.73 27.33 -2.01
C MET A 133 1.23 28.66 -2.57
N LEU A 134 -0.09 28.85 -2.67
CA LEU A 134 -0.67 30.11 -3.10
C LEU A 134 -0.55 31.22 -2.04
N SER A 135 -0.61 30.84 -0.75
CA SER A 135 -0.45 31.80 0.37
C SER A 135 0.98 32.32 0.51
N GLU A 136 2.00 31.61 0.06
CA GLU A 136 3.39 32.08 0.11
C GLU A 136 3.77 33.02 -1.05
N ARG A 137 2.89 33.14 -2.06
CA ARG A 137 3.13 34.05 -3.21
C ARG A 137 2.43 35.42 -3.08
N SER A 138 1.62 35.62 -2.05
CA SER A 138 0.98 36.89 -1.73
C SER A 138 1.69 37.61 -0.58
#